data_2acc49331ce8a3354cfafcc7d8f17998
#
_entry.id   2acc49331ce8a3354cfafcc7d8f17998
#
_cell.length_a   1.000
_cell.length_b   1.000
_cell.length_c   1.000
_cell.angle_alpha   90.00
_cell.angle_beta   90.00
_cell.angle_gamma   90.00
#
_symmetry.space_group_name_H-M   'P 1'
#
loop_
_entity.id
_entity.type
_entity.pdbx_description
1 polymer ?
#
loop_
_entity_poly.entity_id
_entity_poly.type
_entity_poly.pdbx_seq_one_letter_code
_entity_poly.pdbx_strand_id
1 'polypeptide(L)'
;MIDELMPFAWDAYRSFGDKLGIDCIKEKPIIDCFATPQMRLAFIDRYEKDQQFLSLPANENNWQSFLQYDFGYGIIQPAYLADIQLLLKKQRETLLTSSLLREEYFDATQLSIKEDGIEYKDISAAKIIFCDGVTGYDNPFFPNLPYGLNKGEVILVEIPGFPDTHIIKKGYSLVPWNGNTFWLGSTYLWEFDDNKPTTGFYQFAENWLKQTVKMPFTIIDHMASVRPATLERKPFVGMHPAINNIGILNGMGTKGCSLAPFFAKQLVDHLLYNKPIMADANVQRFKKVLSR
;
A
#
# COMPACT_ATOMS: atom_id res chain seq x y z
N MET A 1 -3.73 -6.93 16.09
CA MET A 1 -3.60 -5.90 15.00
C MET A 1 -3.94 -6.47 13.63
N ILE A 2 -3.32 -7.58 13.16
CA ILE A 2 -3.67 -8.17 11.85
C ILE A 2 -5.11 -8.66 11.82
N ASP A 3 -5.58 -9.27 12.89
CA ASP A 3 -6.94 -9.78 13.09
C ASP A 3 -8.01 -8.69 13.04
N GLU A 4 -7.63 -7.44 13.25
CA GLU A 4 -8.52 -6.28 13.19
C GLU A 4 -8.40 -5.54 11.85
N LEU A 5 -7.17 -5.33 11.38
CA LEU A 5 -6.90 -4.54 10.17
C LEU A 5 -7.34 -5.25 8.89
N MET A 6 -7.15 -6.57 8.79
CA MET A 6 -7.48 -7.29 7.56
C MET A 6 -9.00 -7.35 7.30
N PRO A 7 -9.84 -7.79 8.26
CA PRO A 7 -11.30 -7.75 8.07
C PRO A 7 -11.81 -6.34 7.83
N PHE A 8 -11.30 -5.35 8.58
CA PHE A 8 -11.68 -3.95 8.39
C PHE A 8 -11.36 -3.45 6.97
N ALA A 9 -10.15 -3.72 6.47
CA ALA A 9 -9.77 -3.30 5.12
C ALA A 9 -10.63 -3.98 4.06
N TRP A 10 -10.90 -5.28 4.21
CA TRP A 10 -11.79 -6.03 3.33
C TRP A 10 -13.18 -5.39 3.23
N ASP A 11 -13.82 -5.16 4.38
CA ASP A 11 -15.16 -4.57 4.45
C ASP A 11 -15.18 -3.14 3.91
N ALA A 12 -14.13 -2.35 4.21
CA ALA A 12 -14.03 -0.98 3.72
C ALA A 12 -13.91 -0.91 2.20
N TYR A 13 -13.04 -1.75 1.59
CA TYR A 13 -12.91 -1.79 0.13
C TYR A 13 -14.17 -2.31 -0.55
N ARG A 14 -14.81 -3.34 -0.02
CA ARG A 14 -16.09 -3.84 -0.54
C ARG A 14 -17.17 -2.76 -0.49
N SER A 15 -17.40 -2.20 0.70
CA SER A 15 -18.40 -1.14 0.86
C SER A 15 -18.15 0.07 -0.03
N PHE A 16 -16.88 0.42 -0.25
CA PHE A 16 -16.52 1.53 -1.12
C PHE A 16 -16.68 1.16 -2.60
N GLY A 17 -16.29 -0.06 -2.97
CA GLY A 17 -16.52 -0.61 -4.30
C GLY A 17 -17.99 -0.67 -4.66
N ASP A 18 -18.85 -1.14 -3.76
CA ASP A 18 -20.29 -1.19 -3.95
C ASP A 18 -20.90 0.20 -4.25
N LYS A 19 -20.43 1.24 -3.52
CA LYS A 19 -20.86 2.64 -3.77
C LYS A 19 -20.43 3.16 -5.14
N LEU A 20 -19.32 2.68 -5.67
CA LEU A 20 -18.77 3.08 -6.97
C LEU A 20 -19.23 2.15 -8.12
N GLY A 21 -19.93 1.06 -7.81
CA GLY A 21 -20.34 0.05 -8.78
C GLY A 21 -19.19 -0.76 -9.35
N ILE A 22 -18.15 -1.05 -8.55
CA ILE A 22 -16.95 -1.79 -8.96
C ILE A 22 -16.59 -2.90 -7.97
N ASP A 23 -15.96 -3.98 -8.46
CA ASP A 23 -15.32 -5.02 -7.64
C ASP A 23 -13.81 -4.73 -7.57
N CYS A 24 -13.39 -4.05 -6.51
CA CYS A 24 -12.02 -3.56 -6.35
C CYS A 24 -11.18 -4.34 -5.33
N ILE A 25 -11.70 -5.43 -4.75
CA ILE A 25 -10.92 -6.28 -3.84
C ILE A 25 -11.27 -7.75 -4.03
N LYS A 26 -10.26 -8.59 -4.13
CA LYS A 26 -10.43 -10.05 -4.32
C LYS A 26 -9.58 -10.81 -3.33
N GLU A 27 -10.07 -11.98 -2.93
CA GLU A 27 -9.24 -12.93 -2.21
C GLU A 27 -8.23 -13.55 -3.19
N LYS A 28 -6.96 -13.49 -2.83
CA LYS A 28 -5.84 -14.05 -3.58
C LYS A 28 -4.84 -14.69 -2.60
N PRO A 29 -5.01 -15.98 -2.26
CA PRO A 29 -4.06 -16.68 -1.40
C PRO A 29 -2.63 -16.59 -1.94
N ILE A 30 -1.66 -16.67 -1.05
CA ILE A 30 -0.24 -16.56 -1.42
C ILE A 30 0.39 -17.94 -1.39
N ILE A 31 1.00 -18.35 -2.49
CA ILE A 31 1.91 -19.49 -2.57
C ILE A 31 3.30 -18.99 -2.14
N ASP A 32 3.74 -19.34 -0.94
CA ASP A 32 5.07 -18.99 -0.40
C ASP A 32 6.05 -20.12 -0.67
N CYS A 33 6.80 -20.04 -1.78
CA CYS A 33 7.78 -21.04 -2.18
C CYS A 33 9.01 -20.96 -1.27
N PHE A 34 9.39 -22.08 -0.69
CA PHE A 34 10.54 -22.14 0.21
C PHE A 34 11.84 -22.10 -0.58
N ALA A 35 12.72 -21.16 -0.24
CA ALA A 35 14.02 -21.03 -0.86
C ALA A 35 15.06 -22.00 -0.24
N THR A 36 14.80 -22.50 0.98
CA THR A 36 15.70 -23.41 1.71
C THR A 36 14.89 -24.43 2.53
N PRO A 37 15.48 -25.59 2.89
CA PRO A 37 14.86 -26.53 3.80
C PRO A 37 14.50 -25.93 5.17
N GLN A 38 15.32 -24.99 5.65
CA GLN A 38 15.10 -24.29 6.92
C GLN A 38 13.84 -23.42 6.87
N MET A 39 13.58 -22.76 5.74
CA MET A 39 12.33 -21.99 5.57
C MET A 39 11.11 -22.91 5.59
N ARG A 40 11.18 -24.11 4.97
CA ARG A 40 10.12 -25.10 5.05
C ARG A 40 9.84 -25.52 6.50
N LEU A 41 10.88 -25.88 7.24
CA LEU A 41 10.75 -26.29 8.64
C LEU A 41 10.16 -25.18 9.51
N ALA A 42 10.63 -23.94 9.32
CA ALA A 42 10.10 -22.77 10.04
C ALA A 42 8.62 -22.48 9.71
N PHE A 43 8.21 -22.69 8.45
CA PHE A 43 6.81 -22.55 8.06
C PHE A 43 5.93 -23.62 8.71
N ILE A 44 6.38 -24.88 8.73
CA ILE A 44 5.66 -26.01 9.34
C ILE A 44 5.50 -25.79 10.85
N ASP A 45 6.59 -25.41 11.55
CA ASP A 45 6.54 -25.10 12.99
C ASP A 45 5.56 -23.96 13.30
N ARG A 46 5.51 -22.95 12.44
CA ARG A 46 4.54 -21.86 12.59
C ARG A 46 3.12 -22.30 12.26
N TYR A 47 2.92 -23.10 11.23
CA TYR A 47 1.61 -23.67 10.87
C TYR A 47 1.01 -24.49 12.02
N GLU A 48 1.82 -25.30 12.70
CA GLU A 48 1.36 -26.08 13.85
C GLU A 48 0.82 -25.21 15.00
N LYS A 49 1.34 -23.96 15.11
CA LYS A 49 0.96 -22.99 16.16
C LYS A 49 -0.13 -22.02 15.72
N ASP A 50 -0.26 -21.76 14.42
CA ASP A 50 -1.12 -20.71 13.85
C ASP A 50 -1.72 -21.17 12.53
N GLN A 51 -2.83 -21.93 12.60
CA GLN A 51 -3.57 -22.41 11.43
C GLN A 51 -4.57 -21.37 10.90
N GLN A 52 -4.73 -20.23 11.56
CA GLN A 52 -5.67 -19.21 11.14
C GLN A 52 -5.26 -18.58 9.80
N PHE A 53 -3.95 -18.38 9.61
CA PHE A 53 -3.39 -17.70 8.43
C PHE A 53 -2.50 -18.58 7.55
N LEU A 54 -2.21 -19.79 7.99
CA LEU A 54 -1.30 -20.68 7.28
C LEU A 54 -1.99 -21.99 6.96
N SER A 55 -1.66 -22.56 5.81
CA SER A 55 -2.06 -23.92 5.45
C SER A 55 -0.99 -24.61 4.62
N LEU A 56 -1.02 -25.92 4.62
CA LEU A 56 -0.15 -26.75 3.79
C LEU A 56 -0.93 -27.20 2.55
N PRO A 57 -0.27 -27.32 1.39
CA PRO A 57 -0.92 -27.80 0.18
C PRO A 57 -1.33 -29.27 0.33
N ALA A 58 -2.52 -29.63 -0.17
CA ALA A 58 -2.96 -31.02 -0.26
C ALA A 58 -2.07 -31.84 -1.22
N ASN A 59 -1.48 -31.20 -2.23
CA ASN A 59 -0.53 -31.78 -3.16
C ASN A 59 0.55 -30.74 -3.51
N GLU A 60 1.77 -31.01 -3.11
CA GLU A 60 2.93 -30.13 -3.37
C GLU A 60 3.29 -30.03 -4.86
N ASN A 61 2.76 -30.86 -5.72
CA ASN A 61 3.06 -30.87 -7.16
C ASN A 61 2.14 -29.96 -7.99
N ASN A 62 1.08 -29.42 -7.41
CA ASN A 62 0.08 -28.63 -8.15
C ASN A 62 0.64 -27.47 -8.98
N TRP A 63 1.74 -26.88 -8.52
CA TRP A 63 2.38 -25.73 -9.19
C TRP A 63 3.62 -26.10 -9.98
N GLN A 64 4.06 -27.38 -10.01
CA GLN A 64 5.28 -27.79 -10.70
C GLN A 64 5.27 -27.60 -12.22
N SER A 65 4.10 -27.55 -12.84
CA SER A 65 3.98 -27.23 -14.26
C SER A 65 4.23 -25.75 -14.58
N PHE A 66 4.05 -24.89 -13.60
CA PHE A 66 4.15 -23.43 -13.75
C PHE A 66 5.39 -22.84 -13.11
N LEU A 67 5.84 -23.42 -11.98
CA LEU A 67 6.89 -22.87 -11.13
C LEU A 67 8.03 -23.85 -10.89
N GLN A 68 9.23 -23.31 -10.78
CA GLN A 68 10.40 -24.02 -10.27
C GLN A 68 10.56 -23.76 -8.77
N TYR A 69 10.45 -24.81 -7.96
CA TYR A 69 10.76 -24.81 -6.53
C TYR A 69 11.27 -26.18 -6.10
N ASP A 70 12.20 -26.20 -5.14
CA ASP A 70 12.91 -27.44 -4.73
C ASP A 70 12.46 -27.93 -3.35
N PHE A 71 11.98 -27.03 -2.49
CA PHE A 71 11.66 -27.36 -1.09
C PHE A 71 10.18 -27.29 -0.76
N GLY A 72 9.31 -27.27 -1.81
CA GLY A 72 7.88 -27.12 -1.64
C GLY A 72 7.44 -25.69 -1.36
N TYR A 73 6.20 -25.54 -0.92
CA TYR A 73 5.60 -24.25 -0.59
C TYR A 73 4.58 -24.37 0.53
N GLY A 74 4.28 -23.26 1.18
CA GLY A 74 3.14 -23.08 2.06
C GLY A 74 2.10 -22.15 1.45
N ILE A 75 0.90 -22.13 2.02
CA ILE A 75 -0.18 -21.22 1.59
C ILE A 75 -0.47 -20.25 2.73
N ILE A 76 -0.49 -18.96 2.40
CA ILE A 76 -0.90 -17.90 3.33
C ILE A 76 -2.28 -17.42 2.90
N GLN A 77 -3.26 -17.57 3.80
CA GLN A 77 -4.66 -17.18 3.59
C GLN A 77 -5.38 -16.91 4.92
N PRO A 78 -6.39 -15.99 4.98
CA PRO A 78 -6.82 -15.19 3.85
C PRO A 78 -5.77 -14.16 3.45
N ALA A 79 -5.68 -13.86 2.16
CA ALA A 79 -4.90 -12.76 1.63
C ALA A 79 -5.71 -12.07 0.53
N TYR A 80 -5.60 -10.74 0.45
CA TYR A 80 -6.45 -9.92 -0.40
C TYR A 80 -5.61 -9.08 -1.36
N LEU A 81 -6.10 -8.94 -2.58
CA LEU A 81 -5.56 -8.05 -3.59
C LEU A 81 -6.58 -6.94 -3.85
N ALA A 82 -6.22 -5.70 -3.51
CA ALA A 82 -7.02 -4.53 -3.81
C ALA A 82 -6.55 -3.89 -5.13
N ASP A 83 -7.49 -3.70 -6.06
CA ASP A 83 -7.25 -2.95 -7.30
C ASP A 83 -7.38 -1.45 -7.02
N ILE A 84 -6.28 -0.88 -6.52
CA ILE A 84 -6.21 0.54 -6.19
C ILE A 84 -6.30 1.41 -7.44
N GLN A 85 -5.81 0.94 -8.58
CA GLN A 85 -5.87 1.70 -9.83
C GLN A 85 -7.32 1.88 -10.31
N LEU A 86 -8.10 0.80 -10.33
CA LEU A 86 -9.52 0.83 -10.66
C LEU A 86 -10.29 1.73 -9.70
N LEU A 87 -10.03 1.57 -8.39
CA LEU A 87 -10.69 2.33 -7.33
C LEU A 87 -10.42 3.84 -7.48
N LEU A 88 -9.15 4.23 -7.61
CA LEU A 88 -8.78 5.64 -7.75
C LEU A 88 -9.33 6.26 -9.02
N LYS A 89 -9.27 5.53 -10.15
CA LYS A 89 -9.86 5.97 -11.41
C LYS A 89 -11.36 6.26 -11.26
N LYS A 90 -12.09 5.32 -10.68
CA LYS A 90 -13.55 5.44 -10.54
C LYS A 90 -13.95 6.51 -9.54
N GLN A 91 -13.22 6.61 -8.44
CA GLN A 91 -13.44 7.68 -7.45
C GLN A 91 -13.17 9.06 -8.05
N ARG A 92 -12.07 9.21 -8.81
CA ARG A 92 -11.76 10.46 -9.52
C ARG A 92 -12.88 10.87 -10.48
N GLU A 93 -13.39 9.95 -11.30
CA GLU A 93 -14.52 10.19 -12.19
C GLU A 93 -15.75 10.68 -11.41
N THR A 94 -16.08 10.02 -10.30
CA THR A 94 -17.21 10.37 -9.44
C THR A 94 -17.06 11.77 -8.83
N LEU A 95 -15.88 12.09 -8.31
CA LEU A 95 -15.62 13.40 -7.70
C LEU A 95 -15.64 14.54 -8.73
N LEU A 96 -15.12 14.31 -9.94
CA LEU A 96 -15.17 15.29 -11.04
C LEU A 96 -16.62 15.56 -11.46
N THR A 97 -17.41 14.50 -11.67
CA THR A 97 -18.83 14.62 -12.03
C THR A 97 -19.64 15.36 -10.99
N SER A 98 -19.27 15.21 -9.71
CA SER A 98 -19.94 15.90 -8.58
C SER A 98 -19.36 17.28 -8.28
N SER A 99 -18.39 17.77 -9.06
CA SER A 99 -17.67 19.04 -8.82
C SER A 99 -16.99 19.09 -7.43
N LEU A 100 -16.57 17.93 -6.89
CA LEU A 100 -15.91 17.81 -5.60
C LEU A 100 -14.39 17.60 -5.74
N LEU A 101 -13.85 17.63 -6.95
CA LEU A 101 -12.42 17.52 -7.22
C LEU A 101 -11.96 18.69 -8.06
N ARG A 102 -10.89 19.32 -7.61
CA ARG A 102 -10.14 20.31 -8.37
C ARG A 102 -8.75 19.74 -8.66
N GLU A 103 -8.43 19.60 -9.94
CA GLU A 103 -7.14 19.06 -10.39
C GLU A 103 -6.17 20.19 -10.64
N GLU A 104 -5.49 20.61 -9.59
CA GLU A 104 -4.46 21.64 -9.63
C GLU A 104 -3.35 21.35 -8.64
N TYR A 105 -2.19 21.96 -8.86
CA TYR A 105 -1.14 21.98 -7.84
C TYR A 105 -1.58 22.83 -6.66
N PHE A 106 -1.48 22.24 -5.45
CA PHE A 106 -1.72 22.97 -4.23
C PHE A 106 -0.52 23.88 -3.94
N ASP A 107 -0.79 25.18 -3.81
CA ASP A 107 0.21 26.19 -3.47
C ASP A 107 0.01 26.63 -2.02
N ALA A 108 0.87 26.18 -1.13
CA ALA A 108 0.79 26.48 0.29
C ALA A 108 0.83 27.98 0.61
N THR A 109 1.42 28.80 -0.27
CA THR A 109 1.48 30.28 -0.08
C THR A 109 0.15 30.96 -0.24
N GLN A 110 -0.84 30.30 -0.89
CA GLN A 110 -2.19 30.82 -1.08
C GLN A 110 -3.17 30.31 -0.01
N LEU A 111 -2.70 29.50 0.95
CA LEU A 111 -3.51 29.08 2.09
C LEU A 111 -3.46 30.12 3.20
N SER A 112 -4.63 30.65 3.55
CA SER A 112 -4.82 31.53 4.70
C SER A 112 -5.51 30.78 5.82
N ILE A 113 -4.89 30.76 7.01
CA ILE A 113 -5.44 30.14 8.21
C ILE A 113 -6.22 31.20 8.98
N LYS A 114 -7.48 30.96 9.27
CA LYS A 114 -8.35 31.82 10.04
C LYS A 114 -8.66 31.18 11.39
N GLU A 115 -9.26 31.92 12.28
CA GLU A 115 -9.71 31.42 13.57
C GLU A 115 -10.73 30.28 13.40
N ASP A 116 -11.71 30.45 12.50
CA ASP A 116 -12.82 29.54 12.30
C ASP A 116 -12.66 28.58 11.09
N GLY A 117 -11.52 28.60 10.39
CA GLY A 117 -11.36 27.76 9.20
C GLY A 117 -10.11 28.09 8.38
N ILE A 118 -10.19 27.77 7.12
CA ILE A 118 -9.15 28.08 6.12
C ILE A 118 -9.76 28.72 4.90
N GLU A 119 -8.96 29.53 4.21
CA GLU A 119 -9.28 30.04 2.87
C GLU A 119 -8.15 29.62 1.92
N TYR A 120 -8.51 29.08 0.78
CA TYR A 120 -7.59 28.73 -0.29
C TYR A 120 -8.19 29.17 -1.63
N LYS A 121 -7.62 30.22 -2.23
CA LYS A 121 -8.19 30.85 -3.43
C LYS A 121 -9.66 31.25 -3.19
N ASP A 122 -10.58 30.62 -3.92
CA ASP A 122 -12.03 30.80 -3.82
C ASP A 122 -12.73 29.77 -2.92
N ILE A 123 -11.98 28.92 -2.23
CA ILE A 123 -12.50 27.88 -1.33
C ILE A 123 -12.39 28.36 0.12
N SER A 124 -13.50 28.29 0.86
CA SER A 124 -13.52 28.40 2.32
C SER A 124 -13.93 27.06 2.91
N ALA A 125 -13.21 26.60 3.91
CA ALA A 125 -13.50 25.33 4.59
C ALA A 125 -13.18 25.40 6.08
N ALA A 126 -13.84 24.56 6.87
CA ALA A 126 -13.56 24.45 8.30
C ALA A 126 -12.17 23.86 8.58
N LYS A 127 -11.73 22.93 7.75
CA LYS A 127 -10.46 22.21 7.93
C LYS A 127 -9.83 21.80 6.60
N ILE A 128 -8.51 21.67 6.60
CA ILE A 128 -7.74 21.01 5.53
C ILE A 128 -7.04 19.78 6.08
N ILE A 129 -7.09 18.67 5.35
CA ILE A 129 -6.38 17.44 5.68
C ILE A 129 -5.38 17.13 4.57
N PHE A 130 -4.10 17.11 4.90
CA PHE A 130 -3.03 16.78 3.97
C PHE A 130 -2.90 15.26 3.81
N CYS A 131 -3.21 14.78 2.61
CA CYS A 131 -3.02 13.39 2.17
C CYS A 131 -2.03 13.34 1.00
N ASP A 132 -1.00 14.14 1.08
CA ASP A 132 -0.10 14.58 0.01
C ASP A 132 1.02 13.58 -0.33
N GLY A 133 1.02 12.40 0.31
CA GLY A 133 1.95 11.32 -0.02
C GLY A 133 3.40 11.73 0.14
N VAL A 134 4.21 11.57 -0.92
CA VAL A 134 5.66 11.87 -0.89
C VAL A 134 5.92 13.37 -0.72
N THR A 135 5.08 14.23 -1.31
CA THR A 135 5.24 15.68 -1.18
C THR A 135 5.02 16.19 0.24
N GLY A 136 4.41 15.36 1.10
CA GLY A 136 4.29 15.62 2.54
C GLY A 136 5.64 15.72 3.27
N TYR A 137 6.73 15.25 2.67
CA TYR A 137 8.09 15.43 3.20
C TYR A 137 8.47 16.92 3.29
N ASP A 138 8.03 17.72 2.32
CA ASP A 138 8.30 19.15 2.23
C ASP A 138 7.10 20.00 2.65
N ASN A 139 6.10 19.43 3.31
CA ASN A 139 4.91 20.15 3.74
C ASN A 139 5.24 21.19 4.81
N PRO A 140 5.02 22.51 4.55
CA PRO A 140 5.42 23.58 5.46
C PRO A 140 4.63 23.62 6.78
N PHE A 141 3.47 22.96 6.83
CA PHE A 141 2.66 22.88 8.05
C PHE A 141 3.03 21.69 8.93
N PHE A 142 3.74 20.72 8.38
CA PHE A 142 4.22 19.55 9.12
C PHE A 142 5.73 19.34 8.94
N PRO A 143 6.54 20.38 9.22
CA PRO A 143 7.97 20.30 9.02
C PRO A 143 8.62 19.28 9.96
N ASN A 144 9.72 18.69 9.51
CA ASN A 144 10.57 17.81 10.31
C ASN A 144 9.88 16.55 10.86
N LEU A 145 8.75 16.15 10.29
CA LEU A 145 8.22 14.81 10.58
C LEU A 145 9.21 13.74 10.09
N PRO A 146 9.42 12.66 10.87
CA PRO A 146 10.45 11.65 10.56
C PRO A 146 10.03 10.74 9.40
N TYR A 147 9.94 11.29 8.21
CA TYR A 147 9.81 10.48 7.00
C TYR A 147 11.08 9.68 6.74
N GLY A 148 10.92 8.48 6.26
CA GLY A 148 11.96 7.65 5.71
C GLY A 148 11.52 7.21 4.33
N LEU A 149 11.68 8.08 3.34
CA LEU A 149 11.26 7.81 1.97
C LEU A 149 11.92 6.54 1.44
N ASN A 150 11.16 5.71 0.76
CA ASN A 150 11.64 4.42 0.28
C ASN A 150 11.23 4.18 -1.17
N LYS A 151 12.22 3.98 -2.05
CA LYS A 151 11.99 3.68 -3.46
C LYS A 151 11.71 2.19 -3.66
N GLY A 152 10.69 1.90 -4.46
CA GLY A 152 10.35 0.55 -4.92
C GLY A 152 10.26 0.50 -6.42
N GLU A 153 10.79 -0.58 -6.99
CA GLU A 153 10.71 -0.87 -8.42
C GLU A 153 9.91 -2.14 -8.65
N VAL A 154 9.15 -2.18 -9.74
CA VAL A 154 8.39 -3.35 -10.19
C VAL A 154 8.54 -3.54 -11.69
N ILE A 155 8.56 -4.80 -12.12
CA ILE A 155 8.46 -5.19 -13.52
C ILE A 155 7.02 -5.59 -13.81
N LEU A 156 6.45 -5.13 -14.91
CA LEU A 156 5.26 -5.71 -15.50
C LEU A 156 5.67 -6.78 -16.51
N VAL A 157 5.08 -7.96 -16.36
CA VAL A 157 5.39 -9.12 -17.19
C VAL A 157 4.11 -9.78 -17.67
N GLU A 158 4.08 -10.12 -18.96
CA GLU A 158 3.03 -10.94 -19.55
C GLU A 158 3.46 -12.41 -19.55
N ILE A 159 2.59 -13.30 -19.00
CA ILE A 159 2.84 -14.74 -18.89
C ILE A 159 1.57 -15.47 -19.35
N PRO A 160 1.42 -15.73 -20.65
CA PRO A 160 0.22 -16.36 -21.19
C PRO A 160 -0.07 -17.72 -20.57
N GLY A 161 -1.29 -17.92 -20.08
CA GLY A 161 -1.73 -19.19 -19.48
C GLY A 161 -1.21 -19.46 -18.05
N PHE A 162 -0.47 -18.53 -17.44
CA PHE A 162 -0.10 -18.66 -16.03
C PHE A 162 -1.33 -18.41 -15.13
N PRO A 163 -1.58 -19.26 -14.09
CA PRO A 163 -2.74 -19.08 -13.23
C PRO A 163 -2.71 -17.77 -12.45
N ASP A 164 -3.79 -17.02 -12.50
CA ASP A 164 -3.97 -15.74 -11.79
C ASP A 164 -4.68 -15.90 -10.43
N THR A 165 -4.92 -17.13 -10.00
CA THR A 165 -5.68 -17.44 -8.78
C THR A 165 -4.95 -17.13 -7.48
N HIS A 166 -3.63 -17.07 -7.52
CA HIS A 166 -2.77 -16.87 -6.35
C HIS A 166 -1.68 -15.83 -6.61
N ILE A 167 -1.21 -15.24 -5.55
CA ILE A 167 0.06 -14.48 -5.53
C ILE A 167 1.19 -15.47 -5.31
N ILE A 168 2.26 -15.40 -6.10
CA ILE A 168 3.43 -16.24 -5.94
C ILE A 168 4.51 -15.45 -5.21
N LYS A 169 5.04 -16.01 -4.14
CA LYS A 169 6.13 -15.41 -3.36
C LYS A 169 7.32 -16.37 -3.31
N LYS A 170 8.48 -15.90 -3.77
CA LYS A 170 9.77 -16.58 -3.68
C LYS A 170 10.87 -15.52 -3.51
N GLY A 171 10.96 -14.99 -2.28
CA GLY A 171 11.71 -13.77 -2.01
C GLY A 171 10.97 -12.51 -2.48
N TYR A 172 10.79 -12.37 -3.80
CA TYR A 172 9.90 -11.36 -4.41
C TYR A 172 8.51 -11.92 -4.66
N SER A 173 7.55 -11.04 -4.93
CA SER A 173 6.17 -11.43 -5.20
C SER A 173 5.83 -11.22 -6.67
N LEU A 174 5.27 -12.25 -7.30
CA LEU A 174 4.64 -12.17 -8.61
C LEU A 174 3.13 -12.11 -8.38
N VAL A 175 2.53 -10.96 -8.68
CA VAL A 175 1.15 -10.63 -8.32
C VAL A 175 0.30 -10.50 -9.58
N PRO A 176 -0.85 -11.19 -9.67
CA PRO A 176 -1.78 -10.97 -10.78
C PRO A 176 -2.18 -9.51 -10.92
N TRP A 177 -2.17 -8.99 -12.13
CA TRP A 177 -2.53 -7.60 -12.40
C TRP A 177 -3.82 -7.53 -13.23
N ASN A 178 -3.73 -7.87 -14.50
CA ASN A 178 -4.87 -7.84 -15.40
C ASN A 178 -4.68 -8.89 -16.53
N GLY A 179 -5.61 -9.84 -16.66
CA GLY A 179 -5.52 -10.92 -17.63
C GLY A 179 -4.26 -11.76 -17.44
N ASN A 180 -3.42 -11.84 -18.47
CA ASN A 180 -2.14 -12.55 -18.44
C ASN A 180 -0.98 -11.70 -17.88
N THR A 181 -1.25 -10.49 -17.42
CA THR A 181 -0.22 -9.58 -16.92
C THR A 181 -0.06 -9.73 -15.41
N PHE A 182 1.18 -9.73 -14.98
CA PHE A 182 1.59 -9.80 -13.57
C PHE A 182 2.59 -8.69 -13.28
N TRP A 183 2.67 -8.24 -12.03
CA TRP A 183 3.80 -7.44 -11.60
C TRP A 183 4.71 -8.23 -10.67
N LEU A 184 6.01 -8.12 -10.90
CA LEU A 184 7.06 -8.70 -10.08
C LEU A 184 7.76 -7.60 -9.30
N GLY A 185 7.79 -7.74 -7.99
CA GLY A 185 8.45 -6.75 -7.14
C GLY A 185 8.16 -6.97 -5.66
N SER A 186 8.51 -5.99 -4.88
CA SER A 186 9.19 -4.74 -5.24
C SER A 186 10.51 -4.62 -4.52
N THR A 187 11.42 -3.79 -5.04
CA THR A 187 12.61 -3.39 -4.31
C THR A 187 12.26 -2.56 -3.07
N TYR A 188 13.24 -2.39 -2.19
CA TYR A 188 13.10 -1.62 -0.96
C TYR A 188 14.39 -0.84 -0.72
N LEU A 189 14.52 0.34 -1.37
CA LEU A 189 15.72 1.15 -1.36
C LEU A 189 15.53 2.39 -0.50
N TRP A 190 16.41 2.56 0.49
CA TRP A 190 16.43 3.74 1.37
C TRP A 190 17.31 4.86 0.83
N GLU A 191 18.32 4.50 0.04
CA GLU A 191 19.23 5.43 -0.61
C GLU A 191 18.97 5.37 -2.12
N PHE A 192 18.67 6.48 -2.74
CA PHE A 192 18.40 6.61 -4.18
C PHE A 192 18.56 8.06 -4.61
N ASP A 193 19.11 8.26 -5.81
CA ASP A 193 19.35 9.60 -6.36
C ASP A 193 18.13 10.15 -7.10
N ASP A 194 17.32 9.25 -7.68
CA ASP A 194 16.12 9.60 -8.42
C ASP A 194 15.02 8.54 -8.26
N ASN A 195 13.86 8.81 -8.85
CA ASN A 195 12.72 7.89 -8.84
C ASN A 195 12.59 7.06 -10.13
N LYS A 196 13.66 6.96 -10.92
CA LYS A 196 13.66 6.19 -12.17
C LYS A 196 13.95 4.70 -11.92
N PRO A 197 13.43 3.81 -12.79
CA PRO A 197 13.81 2.40 -12.79
C PRO A 197 15.30 2.18 -13.03
N THR A 198 15.87 1.11 -12.45
CA THR A 198 17.28 0.78 -12.57
C THR A 198 17.54 -0.45 -13.42
N THR A 199 18.58 -0.42 -14.25
CA THR A 199 19.02 -1.59 -15.02
C THR A 199 19.32 -2.79 -14.14
N GLY A 200 19.85 -2.55 -12.94
CA GLY A 200 20.18 -3.61 -11.99
C GLY A 200 18.95 -4.43 -11.57
N PHE A 201 17.85 -3.75 -11.24
CA PHE A 201 16.63 -4.47 -10.88
C PHE A 201 15.99 -5.15 -12.10
N TYR A 202 16.04 -4.54 -13.28
CA TYR A 202 15.58 -5.19 -14.52
C TYR A 202 16.26 -6.53 -14.75
N GLN A 203 17.60 -6.55 -14.72
CA GLN A 203 18.39 -7.78 -14.90
C GLN A 203 18.11 -8.82 -13.81
N PHE A 204 18.01 -8.38 -12.58
CA PHE A 204 17.63 -9.24 -11.47
C PHE A 204 16.25 -9.88 -11.70
N ALA A 205 15.25 -9.08 -12.05
CA ALA A 205 13.87 -9.54 -12.26
C ALA A 205 13.76 -10.51 -13.45
N GLU A 206 14.47 -10.23 -14.54
CA GLU A 206 14.53 -11.14 -15.69
C GLU A 206 15.14 -12.50 -15.30
N ASN A 207 16.23 -12.50 -14.54
CA ASN A 207 16.84 -13.71 -14.04
C ASN A 207 15.94 -14.47 -13.05
N TRP A 208 15.26 -13.74 -12.17
CA TRP A 208 14.30 -14.33 -11.25
C TRP A 208 13.17 -15.03 -12.00
N LEU A 209 12.62 -14.40 -13.03
CA LEU A 209 11.58 -14.99 -13.88
C LEU A 209 12.08 -16.27 -14.57
N LYS A 210 13.26 -16.23 -15.21
CA LYS A 210 13.88 -17.39 -15.86
C LYS A 210 14.10 -18.58 -14.89
N GLN A 211 14.40 -18.30 -13.62
CA GLN A 211 14.64 -19.32 -12.60
C GLN A 211 13.39 -19.79 -11.87
N THR A 212 12.28 -19.05 -11.97
CA THR A 212 11.09 -19.32 -11.16
C THR A 212 9.89 -19.73 -12.00
N VAL A 213 9.71 -19.14 -13.18
CA VAL A 213 8.57 -19.38 -14.07
C VAL A 213 8.98 -20.34 -15.16
N LYS A 214 8.22 -21.41 -15.37
CA LYS A 214 8.47 -22.42 -16.42
C LYS A 214 7.81 -22.11 -17.75
N MET A 215 7.00 -21.06 -17.79
CA MET A 215 6.27 -20.66 -18.99
C MET A 215 6.97 -19.51 -19.72
N PRO A 216 6.76 -19.37 -21.03
CA PRO A 216 7.23 -18.20 -21.77
C PRO A 216 6.67 -16.91 -21.16
N PHE A 217 7.50 -15.88 -21.12
CA PHE A 217 7.11 -14.57 -20.61
C PHE A 217 7.72 -13.43 -21.44
N THR A 218 7.11 -12.28 -21.37
CA THR A 218 7.60 -11.04 -21.98
C THR A 218 7.53 -9.90 -20.95
N ILE A 219 8.66 -9.27 -20.66
CA ILE A 219 8.66 -8.05 -19.82
C ILE A 219 8.10 -6.91 -20.68
N ILE A 220 7.04 -6.26 -20.22
CA ILE A 220 6.31 -5.22 -20.97
C ILE A 220 6.53 -3.82 -20.42
N ASP A 221 6.90 -3.68 -19.11
CA ASP A 221 7.19 -2.37 -18.53
C ASP A 221 8.08 -2.51 -17.29
N HIS A 222 8.72 -1.40 -16.90
CA HIS A 222 9.52 -1.29 -15.69
C HIS A 222 9.26 0.05 -15.01
N MET A 223 8.67 0.01 -13.83
CA MET A 223 8.24 1.18 -13.09
C MET A 223 8.98 1.32 -11.76
N ALA A 224 9.16 2.57 -11.34
CA ALA A 224 9.65 2.91 -10.01
C ALA A 224 8.77 3.98 -9.37
N SER A 225 8.65 3.93 -8.06
CA SER A 225 7.93 4.94 -7.28
C SER A 225 8.51 5.05 -5.88
N VAL A 226 8.41 6.24 -5.30
CA VAL A 226 8.80 6.50 -3.92
C VAL A 226 7.59 6.38 -3.00
N ARG A 227 7.76 5.73 -1.87
CA ARG A 227 6.73 5.55 -0.85
C ARG A 227 6.94 6.54 0.29
N PRO A 228 5.89 7.19 0.78
CA PRO A 228 5.94 8.04 1.97
C PRO A 228 6.01 7.15 3.23
N ALA A 229 7.10 6.43 3.41
CA ALA A 229 7.35 5.67 4.61
C ALA A 229 7.86 6.59 5.73
N THR A 230 7.78 6.11 6.96
CA THR A 230 8.28 6.81 8.15
C THR A 230 9.38 5.99 8.83
N LEU A 231 10.31 6.64 9.49
CA LEU A 231 11.40 5.97 10.21
C LEU A 231 10.86 5.03 11.31
N GLU A 232 9.76 5.42 11.96
CA GLU A 232 9.10 4.62 12.99
C GLU A 232 8.19 3.52 12.43
N ARG A 233 7.98 3.46 11.10
CA ARG A 233 7.01 2.57 10.42
C ARG A 233 5.57 2.73 10.96
N LYS A 234 5.22 3.92 11.43
CA LYS A 234 3.91 4.31 11.96
C LYS A 234 3.41 5.52 11.18
N PRO A 235 2.13 5.59 10.79
CA PRO A 235 1.62 6.70 10.00
C PRO A 235 1.52 7.99 10.82
N PHE A 236 1.30 9.10 10.12
CA PHE A 236 0.95 10.39 10.69
C PHE A 236 -0.53 10.64 10.49
N VAL A 237 -1.30 10.66 11.57
CA VAL A 237 -2.77 10.80 11.53
C VAL A 237 -3.22 11.80 12.59
N GLY A 238 -4.06 12.75 12.22
CA GLY A 238 -4.70 13.66 13.18
C GLY A 238 -4.50 15.13 12.89
N MET A 239 -4.93 15.96 13.82
CA MET A 239 -4.87 17.40 13.73
C MET A 239 -3.53 17.94 14.22
N HIS A 240 -3.08 19.04 13.62
CA HIS A 240 -1.86 19.73 14.02
C HIS A 240 -1.94 20.19 15.49
N PRO A 241 -0.87 20.03 16.29
CA PRO A 241 -0.94 20.29 17.74
C PRO A 241 -1.13 21.76 18.12
N ALA A 242 -0.84 22.69 17.21
CA ALA A 242 -0.95 24.14 17.45
C ALA A 242 -1.93 24.85 16.50
N ILE A 243 -2.37 24.18 15.42
CA ILE A 243 -3.23 24.80 14.39
C ILE A 243 -4.46 23.88 14.21
N ASN A 244 -5.58 24.26 14.81
CA ASN A 244 -6.77 23.41 14.92
C ASN A 244 -7.46 23.09 13.57
N ASN A 245 -7.18 23.86 12.53
CA ASN A 245 -7.85 23.75 11.23
C ASN A 245 -7.02 22.94 10.21
N ILE A 246 -5.86 22.44 10.60
CA ILE A 246 -4.96 21.66 9.75
C ILE A 246 -4.78 20.27 10.30
N GLY A 247 -4.92 19.25 9.44
CA GLY A 247 -4.69 17.85 9.79
C GLY A 247 -3.86 17.11 8.75
N ILE A 248 -3.45 15.90 9.09
CA ILE A 248 -2.64 15.03 8.23
C ILE A 248 -3.15 13.59 8.27
N LEU A 249 -3.10 12.93 7.12
CA LEU A 249 -3.27 11.48 6.96
C LEU A 249 -2.22 10.99 5.95
N ASN A 250 -1.04 10.62 6.43
CA ASN A 250 0.11 10.31 5.57
C ASN A 250 1.05 9.28 6.23
N GLY A 251 2.15 8.96 5.59
CA GLY A 251 3.18 8.10 6.18
C GLY A 251 2.86 6.61 6.21
N MET A 252 1.96 6.12 5.34
CA MET A 252 1.51 4.71 5.33
C MET A 252 2.55 3.73 4.76
N GLY A 253 3.54 4.23 4.03
CA GLY A 253 4.62 3.44 3.45
C GLY A 253 4.10 2.29 2.56
N THR A 254 4.65 1.08 2.76
CA THR A 254 4.26 -0.12 2.00
C THR A 254 2.94 -0.76 2.44
N LYS A 255 2.35 -0.30 3.52
CA LYS A 255 1.13 -0.87 4.11
C LYS A 255 -0.11 -0.02 3.83
N GLY A 256 -0.04 0.91 2.87
CA GLY A 256 -1.13 1.84 2.57
C GLY A 256 -2.47 1.16 2.34
N CYS A 257 -2.52 0.07 1.60
CA CYS A 257 -3.75 -0.65 1.31
C CYS A 257 -4.48 -1.16 2.57
N SER A 258 -3.76 -1.62 3.59
CA SER A 258 -4.38 -2.08 4.84
C SER A 258 -4.58 -0.96 5.87
N LEU A 259 -3.67 0.00 5.93
CA LEU A 259 -3.67 1.05 6.96
C LEU A 259 -4.57 2.23 6.61
N ALA A 260 -4.63 2.64 5.32
CA ALA A 260 -5.33 3.86 4.93
C ALA A 260 -6.83 3.83 5.25
N PRO A 261 -7.60 2.77 4.94
CA PRO A 261 -9.02 2.72 5.29
C PRO A 261 -9.25 2.83 6.81
N PHE A 262 -8.44 2.11 7.59
CA PHE A 262 -8.55 2.08 9.05
C PHE A 262 -8.27 3.45 9.68
N PHE A 263 -7.16 4.08 9.31
CA PHE A 263 -6.80 5.38 9.87
C PHE A 263 -7.62 6.53 9.30
N ALA A 264 -8.11 6.44 8.07
CA ALA A 264 -9.09 7.38 7.55
C ALA A 264 -10.38 7.36 8.39
N LYS A 265 -10.87 6.16 8.75
CA LYS A 265 -12.04 6.03 9.63
C LYS A 265 -11.77 6.64 11.02
N GLN A 266 -10.60 6.38 11.61
CA GLN A 266 -10.24 6.96 12.91
C GLN A 266 -10.16 8.49 12.85
N LEU A 267 -9.58 9.05 11.78
CA LEU A 267 -9.52 10.49 11.59
C LEU A 267 -10.92 11.10 11.46
N VAL A 268 -11.79 10.51 10.66
CA VAL A 268 -13.19 10.96 10.52
C VAL A 268 -13.94 10.87 11.86
N ASP A 269 -13.79 9.78 12.58
CA ASP A 269 -14.41 9.63 13.90
C ASP A 269 -13.88 10.65 14.92
N HIS A 270 -12.60 10.99 14.82
CA HIS A 270 -12.02 12.06 15.63
C HIS A 270 -12.62 13.43 15.30
N LEU A 271 -12.73 13.73 14.01
CA LEU A 271 -13.26 15.03 13.54
C LEU A 271 -14.75 15.23 13.87
N LEU A 272 -15.55 14.17 13.80
CA LEU A 272 -17.00 14.25 13.99
C LEU A 272 -17.44 14.00 15.43
N TYR A 273 -16.74 13.13 16.14
CA TYR A 273 -17.18 12.62 17.45
C TYR A 273 -16.12 12.74 18.55
N ASN A 274 -14.99 13.39 18.24
CA ASN A 274 -13.86 13.55 19.16
C ASN A 274 -13.32 12.22 19.73
N LYS A 275 -13.45 11.11 18.97
CA LYS A 275 -12.89 9.82 19.37
C LYS A 275 -11.36 9.85 19.32
N PRO A 276 -10.68 9.11 20.19
CA PRO A 276 -9.23 9.08 20.19
C PRO A 276 -8.69 8.38 18.94
N ILE A 277 -7.61 8.94 18.37
CA ILE A 277 -6.79 8.28 17.36
C ILE A 277 -5.77 7.41 18.10
N MET A 278 -5.46 6.23 17.56
CA MET A 278 -4.44 5.33 18.10
C MET A 278 -3.14 6.09 18.39
N ALA A 279 -2.63 6.01 19.61
CA ALA A 279 -1.51 6.82 20.09
C ALA A 279 -0.28 6.73 19.17
N ASP A 280 0.02 5.53 18.67
CA ASP A 280 1.15 5.25 17.79
C ASP A 280 1.02 5.89 16.39
N ALA A 281 -0.19 6.23 15.97
CA ALA A 281 -0.44 6.91 14.70
C ALA A 281 -0.67 8.41 14.88
N ASN A 282 -1.12 8.83 16.05
CA ASN A 282 -1.51 10.21 16.30
C ASN A 282 -0.32 11.17 16.14
N VAL A 283 -0.46 12.15 15.25
CA VAL A 283 0.57 13.16 14.97
C VAL A 283 0.90 14.04 16.18
N GLN A 284 0.03 14.08 17.17
CA GLN A 284 0.26 14.77 18.46
C GLN A 284 1.52 14.29 19.21
N ARG A 285 2.01 13.07 18.92
CA ARG A 285 3.28 12.57 19.47
C ARG A 285 4.49 13.43 19.08
N PHE A 286 4.34 14.23 18.01
CA PHE A 286 5.35 15.18 17.53
C PHE A 286 5.09 16.64 17.95
N LYS A 287 4.24 16.86 18.96
CA LYS A 287 3.90 18.21 19.44
C LYS A 287 5.14 19.08 19.68
N LYS A 288 6.19 18.53 20.29
CA LYS A 288 7.44 19.29 20.57
C LYS A 288 8.17 19.76 19.31
N VAL A 289 8.02 19.04 18.20
CA VAL A 289 8.63 19.37 16.90
C VAL A 289 7.78 20.37 16.15
N LEU A 290 6.46 20.15 16.14
CA LEU A 290 5.51 20.94 15.35
C LEU A 290 5.07 22.25 16.05
N SER A 291 5.41 22.48 17.32
CA SER A 291 5.11 23.74 18.03
C SER A 291 6.30 24.69 18.09
N ARG A 292 7.36 24.43 17.34
CA ARG A 292 8.52 25.30 17.18
C ARG A 292 8.35 26.19 15.95
#